data_8f10d98a2809291689e7deef21db1ce2
#
_entry.id   8f10d98a2809291689e7deef21db1ce2
#
_cell.length_a   1.000
_cell.length_b   1.000
_cell.length_c   1.000
_cell.angle_alpha   90.00
_cell.angle_beta   90.00
_cell.angle_gamma   90.00
#
_symmetry.space_group_name_H-M   'P 1'
#
loop_
_entity.id
_entity.type
_entity.pdbx_description
1 polymer ?
#
loop_
_entity_poly.entity_id
_entity_poly.type
_entity_poly.pdbx_seq_one_letter_code
_entity_poly.pdbx_strand_id
1 'polypeptide(L)'
;KIRNNDWRKLSDDFQFIYAMSNIKQAKERNDLLLNLEIPTKRFINIFHPSAVISNKAKIGNGIVVMPHALIGPNVSIEDHALIYGQSFIGHDTKIGKMVFVANNVSIGGRVNIKQGAHIGSNASILERVNIGQFAICGLGSVVLNNVNDYETVVGNPARVLEKSNK
;
A
#
# COMPACT_ATOMS: atom_id res chain seq x y z
N LYS A 1 -5.77 15.80 16.94
CA LYS A 1 -6.38 15.87 15.58
C LYS A 1 -6.10 17.24 15.02
N ILE A 2 -5.31 17.32 13.94
CA ILE A 2 -5.15 18.54 13.17
C ILE A 2 -6.47 18.74 12.42
N ARG A 3 -7.14 19.85 12.70
CA ARG A 3 -8.34 20.25 11.97
C ARG A 3 -7.94 21.22 10.87
N ASN A 4 -8.46 21.03 9.64
CA ASN A 4 -8.43 22.00 8.54
C ASN A 4 -7.20 22.90 8.48
N ASN A 5 -6.08 22.40 7.95
CA ASN A 5 -4.86 23.19 7.71
C ASN A 5 -4.16 23.82 8.94
N ASP A 6 -4.53 23.46 10.16
CA ASP A 6 -3.83 23.90 11.37
C ASP A 6 -2.35 23.49 11.41
N TRP A 7 -1.96 22.52 10.58
CA TRP A 7 -0.57 22.10 10.43
C TRP A 7 0.35 23.27 9.96
N ARG A 8 -0.19 24.28 9.25
CA ARG A 8 0.57 25.47 8.82
C ARG A 8 1.05 26.32 9.99
N LYS A 9 0.45 26.17 11.17
CA LYS A 9 0.86 26.82 12.41
C LYS A 9 2.01 26.10 13.11
N LEU A 10 2.34 24.89 12.68
CA LEU A 10 3.44 24.10 13.24
C LEU A 10 4.76 24.54 12.60
N SER A 11 5.83 24.59 13.40
CA SER A 11 7.16 24.89 12.87
C SER A 11 7.57 23.88 11.78
N ASP A 12 8.55 24.26 10.96
CA ASP A 12 9.04 23.39 9.87
C ASP A 12 9.71 22.10 10.36
N ASP A 13 10.07 22.03 11.65
CA ASP A 13 10.65 20.84 12.28
C ASP A 13 9.62 19.72 12.52
N PHE A 14 8.31 20.04 12.49
CA PHE A 14 7.29 19.01 12.62
C PHE A 14 7.21 18.16 11.37
N GLN A 15 7.23 16.84 11.59
CA GLN A 15 7.09 15.83 10.57
C GLN A 15 5.78 15.07 10.76
N PHE A 16 5.28 14.52 9.67
CA PHE A 16 3.98 13.86 9.64
C PHE A 16 4.12 12.39 9.26
N ILE A 17 3.16 11.62 9.68
CA ILE A 17 2.91 10.26 9.18
C ILE A 17 1.43 10.11 8.86
N TYR A 18 1.13 9.53 7.72
CA TYR A 18 -0.21 9.16 7.34
C TYR A 18 -0.41 7.67 7.60
N ALA A 19 -1.08 7.31 8.67
CA ALA A 19 -1.25 5.92 9.13
C ALA A 19 -2.71 5.47 9.16
N MET A 20 -3.57 6.10 8.34
CA MET A 20 -4.98 5.73 8.28
C MET A 20 -5.21 4.62 7.25
N SER A 21 -5.83 3.53 7.67
CA SER A 21 -6.21 2.41 6.81
C SER A 21 -7.69 2.07 6.98
N ASN A 22 -8.50 2.35 5.97
CA ASN A 22 -9.88 1.93 5.88
C ASN A 22 -10.19 1.53 4.43
N ILE A 23 -10.42 0.25 4.20
CA ILE A 23 -10.64 -0.33 2.88
C ILE A 23 -11.83 0.28 2.14
N LYS A 24 -12.91 0.62 2.86
CA LYS A 24 -14.14 1.16 2.25
C LYS A 24 -14.03 2.63 1.86
N GLN A 25 -13.01 3.33 2.33
CA GLN A 25 -12.83 4.78 2.15
C GLN A 25 -11.45 5.13 1.55
N ALA A 26 -10.91 4.24 0.74
CA ALA A 26 -9.56 4.43 0.18
C ALA A 26 -9.46 5.70 -0.68
N LYS A 27 -10.50 6.01 -1.47
CA LYS A 27 -10.58 7.21 -2.30
C LYS A 27 -10.73 8.46 -1.44
N GLU A 28 -11.67 8.48 -0.52
CA GLU A 28 -11.92 9.61 0.39
C GLU A 28 -10.69 9.94 1.24
N ARG A 29 -9.93 8.92 1.64
CA ARG A 29 -8.67 9.11 2.38
C ARG A 29 -7.59 9.74 1.50
N ASN A 30 -7.50 9.31 0.25
CA ASN A 30 -6.59 9.95 -0.71
C ASN A 30 -6.95 11.43 -0.88
N ASP A 31 -8.23 11.73 -1.10
CA ASP A 31 -8.71 13.09 -1.29
C ASP A 31 -8.48 13.94 -0.03
N LEU A 32 -8.69 13.37 1.16
CA LEU A 32 -8.37 14.03 2.43
C LEU A 32 -6.88 14.39 2.52
N LEU A 33 -6.00 13.45 2.20
CA LEU A 33 -4.55 13.69 2.26
C LEU A 33 -4.12 14.77 1.28
N LEU A 34 -4.64 14.75 0.07
CA LEU A 34 -4.36 15.78 -0.95
C LEU A 34 -4.85 17.16 -0.53
N ASN A 35 -6.05 17.24 0.06
CA ASN A 35 -6.65 18.50 0.53
C ASN A 35 -5.93 19.10 1.73
N LEU A 36 -5.13 18.34 2.46
CA LEU A 36 -4.29 18.89 3.53
C LEU A 36 -3.14 19.73 2.97
N GLU A 37 -2.74 19.53 1.71
CA GLU A 37 -1.66 20.24 1.02
C GLU A 37 -0.33 20.28 1.82
N ILE A 38 -0.08 19.24 2.63
CA ILE A 38 1.17 19.11 3.38
C ILE A 38 2.28 18.75 2.38
N PRO A 39 3.38 19.49 2.33
CA PRO A 39 4.50 19.18 1.45
C PRO A 39 5.01 17.73 1.67
N THR A 40 5.14 16.96 0.62
CA THR A 40 5.51 15.53 0.68
C THR A 40 6.80 15.30 1.49
N LYS A 41 7.78 16.21 1.39
CA LYS A 41 9.04 16.16 2.15
C LYS A 41 8.88 16.22 3.67
N ARG A 42 7.71 16.64 4.17
CA ARG A 42 7.40 16.66 5.61
C ARG A 42 6.84 15.34 6.14
N PHE A 43 6.62 14.36 5.26
CA PHE A 43 6.24 13.01 5.67
C PHE A 43 7.48 12.14 5.87
N ILE A 44 7.62 11.57 7.06
CA ILE A 44 8.73 10.66 7.39
C ILE A 44 8.40 9.23 7.05
N ASN A 45 9.44 8.46 6.85
CA ASN A 45 9.36 6.99 6.74
C ASN A 45 9.57 6.37 8.12
N ILE A 46 8.78 5.36 8.45
CA ILE A 46 8.93 4.57 9.67
C ILE A 46 9.17 3.11 9.28
N PHE A 47 10.37 2.62 9.58
CA PHE A 47 10.75 1.24 9.31
C PHE A 47 11.03 0.54 10.63
N HIS A 48 10.36 -0.59 10.87
CA HIS A 48 10.65 -1.40 12.04
C HIS A 48 12.07 -1.99 11.92
N PRO A 49 12.86 -2.03 13.01
CA PRO A 49 14.25 -2.52 12.94
C PRO A 49 14.41 -3.95 12.42
N SER A 50 13.38 -4.80 12.56
CA SER A 50 13.38 -6.16 11.99
C SER A 50 12.90 -6.26 10.56
N ALA A 51 12.53 -5.15 9.91
CA ALA A 51 12.22 -5.16 8.50
C ALA A 51 13.51 -5.26 7.66
N VAL A 52 13.45 -6.04 6.60
CA VAL A 52 14.59 -6.19 5.67
C VAL A 52 14.25 -5.48 4.37
N ILE A 53 14.94 -4.38 4.10
CA ILE A 53 14.73 -3.58 2.91
C ILE A 53 16.01 -3.60 2.07
N SER A 54 15.90 -4.05 0.82
CA SER A 54 17.05 -4.06 -0.09
C SER A 54 17.59 -2.65 -0.29
N ASN A 55 18.90 -2.50 -0.30
CA ASN A 55 19.57 -1.23 -0.61
C ASN A 55 19.38 -0.77 -2.07
N LYS A 56 18.85 -1.65 -2.94
CA LYS A 56 18.46 -1.32 -4.32
C LYS A 56 16.97 -0.91 -4.42
N ALA A 57 16.21 -0.95 -3.33
CA ALA A 57 14.84 -0.49 -3.34
C ALA A 57 14.76 1.05 -3.38
N LYS A 58 13.77 1.56 -4.10
CA LYS A 58 13.47 3.01 -4.18
C LYS A 58 12.25 3.28 -3.31
N ILE A 59 12.43 4.09 -2.30
CA ILE A 59 11.39 4.35 -1.28
C ILE A 59 11.01 5.83 -1.31
N GLY A 60 9.72 6.11 -1.45
CA GLY A 60 9.14 7.46 -1.37
C GLY A 60 9.07 7.99 0.06
N ASN A 61 8.10 8.85 0.33
CA ASN A 61 7.91 9.52 1.62
C ASN A 61 6.65 9.01 2.34
N GLY A 62 6.65 9.08 3.66
CA GLY A 62 5.49 8.71 4.47
C GLY A 62 5.19 7.21 4.47
N ILE A 63 6.19 6.39 4.24
CA ILE A 63 6.07 4.93 4.15
C ILE A 63 6.23 4.31 5.53
N VAL A 64 5.36 3.36 5.84
CA VAL A 64 5.48 2.53 7.04
C VAL A 64 5.78 1.09 6.64
N VAL A 65 6.86 0.54 7.20
CA VAL A 65 7.21 -0.89 7.04
C VAL A 65 7.25 -1.53 8.41
N MET A 66 6.35 -2.48 8.62
CA MET A 66 6.13 -3.14 9.91
C MET A 66 7.09 -4.33 10.14
N PRO A 67 7.10 -4.94 11.34
CA PRO A 67 8.04 -6.00 11.69
C PRO A 67 8.11 -7.14 10.68
N HIS A 68 9.33 -7.61 10.41
CA HIS A 68 9.61 -8.80 9.58
C HIS A 68 9.09 -8.73 8.14
N ALA A 69 8.73 -7.55 7.64
CA ALA A 69 8.47 -7.38 6.22
C ALA A 69 9.79 -7.45 5.43
N LEU A 70 9.75 -8.08 4.25
CA LEU A 70 10.91 -8.20 3.35
C LEU A 70 10.61 -7.50 2.02
N ILE A 71 11.44 -6.53 1.66
CA ILE A 71 11.35 -5.77 0.40
C ILE A 71 12.56 -6.10 -0.47
N GLY A 72 12.29 -6.74 -1.60
CA GLY A 72 13.30 -7.25 -2.53
C GLY A 72 14.04 -6.17 -3.32
N PRO A 73 15.04 -6.57 -4.12
CA PRO A 73 15.82 -5.64 -4.93
C PRO A 73 15.00 -5.02 -6.05
N ASN A 74 15.34 -3.77 -6.39
CA ASN A 74 14.70 -2.96 -7.43
C ASN A 74 13.18 -2.72 -7.21
N VAL A 75 12.65 -3.02 -6.04
CA VAL A 75 11.29 -2.64 -5.68
C VAL A 75 11.19 -1.12 -5.63
N SER A 76 10.11 -0.55 -6.17
CA SER A 76 9.80 0.87 -6.00
C SER A 76 8.51 1.00 -5.19
N ILE A 77 8.54 1.80 -4.13
CA ILE A 77 7.38 2.10 -3.28
C ILE A 77 7.16 3.60 -3.31
N GLU A 78 5.99 4.01 -3.79
CA GLU A 78 5.59 5.41 -3.83
C GLU A 78 5.02 5.88 -2.48
N ASP A 79 4.78 7.18 -2.37
CA ASP A 79 4.42 7.86 -1.12
C ASP A 79 3.22 7.24 -0.39
N HIS A 80 3.28 7.26 0.94
CA HIS A 80 2.20 6.89 1.86
C HIS A 80 1.74 5.42 1.78
N ALA A 81 2.55 4.54 1.22
CA ALA A 81 2.26 3.11 1.26
C ALA A 81 2.48 2.54 2.66
N LEU A 82 1.63 1.59 3.04
CA LEU A 82 1.68 0.89 4.31
C LEU A 82 1.96 -0.59 4.05
N ILE A 83 3.11 -1.08 4.51
CA ILE A 83 3.52 -2.48 4.35
C ILE A 83 3.52 -3.13 5.72
N TYR A 84 2.54 -3.99 5.96
CA TYR A 84 2.38 -4.66 7.23
C TYR A 84 3.29 -5.88 7.39
N GLY A 85 3.37 -6.34 8.64
CA GLY A 85 4.37 -7.31 9.06
C GLY A 85 4.31 -8.65 8.35
N GLN A 86 5.49 -9.30 8.29
CA GLN A 86 5.67 -10.63 7.68
C GLN A 86 5.30 -10.71 6.19
N SER A 87 5.15 -9.56 5.52
CA SER A 87 4.86 -9.52 4.08
C SER A 87 6.15 -9.59 3.27
N PHE A 88 6.09 -10.28 2.14
CA PHE A 88 7.17 -10.39 1.17
C PHE A 88 6.81 -9.64 -0.11
N ILE A 89 7.71 -8.75 -0.57
CA ILE A 89 7.58 -8.03 -1.84
C ILE A 89 8.73 -8.44 -2.75
N GLY A 90 8.40 -9.17 -3.80
CA GLY A 90 9.35 -9.71 -4.78
C GLY A 90 10.05 -8.61 -5.58
N HIS A 91 11.20 -8.99 -6.16
CA HIS A 91 12.06 -8.09 -6.94
C HIS A 91 11.34 -7.39 -8.10
N ASP A 92 11.80 -6.18 -8.46
CA ASP A 92 11.30 -5.39 -9.58
C ASP A 92 9.80 -5.01 -9.48
N THR A 93 9.17 -5.18 -8.31
CA THR A 93 7.76 -4.87 -8.07
C THR A 93 7.58 -3.37 -7.85
N LYS A 94 6.46 -2.84 -8.35
CA LYS A 94 6.07 -1.44 -8.19
C LYS A 94 4.84 -1.34 -7.28
N ILE A 95 4.98 -0.56 -6.21
CA ILE A 95 3.91 -0.27 -5.25
C ILE A 95 3.55 1.21 -5.39
N GLY A 96 2.34 1.48 -5.84
CA GLY A 96 1.84 2.85 -6.05
C GLY A 96 1.52 3.58 -4.75
N LYS A 97 1.15 4.85 -4.88
CA LYS A 97 0.82 5.71 -3.73
C LYS A 97 -0.32 5.14 -2.90
N MET A 98 -0.21 5.27 -1.58
CA MET A 98 -1.26 4.88 -0.63
C MET A 98 -1.71 3.41 -0.73
N VAL A 99 -0.92 2.55 -1.34
CA VAL A 99 -1.19 1.11 -1.33
C VAL A 99 -1.10 0.58 0.09
N PHE A 100 -2.05 -0.27 0.45
CA PHE A 100 -2.05 -1.00 1.71
C PHE A 100 -1.76 -2.47 1.45
N VAL A 101 -0.67 -2.96 2.02
CA VAL A 101 -0.32 -4.38 2.04
C VAL A 101 -0.48 -4.89 3.46
N ALA A 102 -1.46 -5.75 3.70
CA ALA A 102 -1.75 -6.31 5.03
C ALA A 102 -0.71 -7.36 5.46
N ASN A 103 -0.91 -7.97 6.64
CA ASN A 103 0.03 -8.95 7.19
C ASN A 103 0.12 -10.23 6.34
N ASN A 104 1.29 -10.87 6.32
CA ASN A 104 1.54 -12.16 5.69
C ASN A 104 1.20 -12.21 4.19
N VAL A 105 1.27 -11.09 3.50
CA VAL A 105 1.05 -11.05 2.05
C VAL A 105 2.32 -11.50 1.32
N SER A 106 2.15 -12.32 0.29
CA SER A 106 3.23 -12.73 -0.60
C SER A 106 3.02 -12.14 -1.99
N ILE A 107 3.90 -11.23 -2.41
CA ILE A 107 3.86 -10.60 -3.73
C ILE A 107 5.04 -11.08 -4.55
N GLY A 108 4.75 -11.70 -5.69
CA GLY A 108 5.74 -12.19 -6.64
C GLY A 108 6.58 -11.06 -7.25
N GLY A 109 7.58 -11.44 -8.03
CA GLY A 109 8.42 -10.46 -8.74
C GLY A 109 7.69 -9.76 -9.88
N ARG A 110 8.09 -8.51 -10.19
CA ARG A 110 7.58 -7.72 -11.33
C ARG A 110 6.08 -7.45 -11.31
N VAL A 111 5.46 -7.52 -10.13
CA VAL A 111 4.06 -7.13 -9.93
C VAL A 111 3.95 -5.61 -9.98
N ASN A 112 2.86 -5.10 -10.54
CA ASN A 112 2.57 -3.67 -10.56
C ASN A 112 1.26 -3.40 -9.83
N ILE A 113 1.32 -2.75 -8.67
CA ILE A 113 0.16 -2.41 -7.85
C ILE A 113 -0.05 -0.91 -7.93
N LYS A 114 -1.19 -0.52 -8.50
CA LYS A 114 -1.53 0.89 -8.68
C LYS A 114 -2.02 1.54 -7.39
N GLN A 115 -2.11 2.87 -7.42
CA GLN A 115 -2.51 3.73 -6.31
C GLN A 115 -3.73 3.23 -5.54
N GLY A 116 -3.66 3.29 -4.21
CA GLY A 116 -4.80 3.05 -3.31
C GLY A 116 -5.30 1.61 -3.27
N ALA A 117 -4.67 0.68 -3.98
CA ALA A 117 -5.05 -0.73 -3.92
C ALA A 117 -4.85 -1.30 -2.51
N HIS A 118 -5.68 -2.27 -2.16
CA HIS A 118 -5.65 -2.95 -0.86
C HIS A 118 -5.41 -4.45 -1.05
N ILE A 119 -4.32 -4.92 -0.47
CA ILE A 119 -3.97 -6.34 -0.49
C ILE A 119 -4.24 -6.91 0.91
N GLY A 120 -5.27 -7.74 1.00
CA GLY A 120 -5.74 -8.33 2.26
C GLY A 120 -4.74 -9.34 2.85
N SER A 121 -4.85 -9.55 4.16
CA SER A 121 -3.95 -10.47 4.89
C SER A 121 -3.92 -11.86 4.27
N ASN A 122 -2.75 -12.48 4.25
CA ASN A 122 -2.49 -13.82 3.69
C ASN A 122 -2.80 -13.95 2.17
N ALA A 123 -2.96 -12.85 1.45
CA ALA A 123 -3.10 -12.92 -0.01
C ALA A 123 -1.76 -13.26 -0.67
N SER A 124 -1.84 -14.00 -1.78
CA SER A 124 -0.69 -14.33 -2.63
C SER A 124 -0.93 -13.80 -4.03
N ILE A 125 0.03 -13.04 -4.56
CA ILE A 125 -0.04 -12.43 -5.90
C ILE A 125 1.02 -13.09 -6.78
N LEU A 126 0.59 -13.68 -7.90
CA LEU A 126 1.49 -14.29 -8.87
C LEU A 126 2.42 -13.20 -9.48
N GLU A 127 3.62 -13.60 -9.87
CA GLU A 127 4.56 -12.71 -10.57
C GLU A 127 3.95 -12.07 -11.83
N ARG A 128 4.37 -10.83 -12.15
CA ARG A 128 3.94 -10.06 -13.33
C ARG A 128 2.46 -9.67 -13.39
N VAL A 129 1.70 -9.93 -12.34
CA VAL A 129 0.30 -9.51 -12.25
C VAL A 129 0.22 -7.98 -12.08
N ASN A 130 -0.78 -7.37 -12.71
CA ASN A 130 -1.13 -5.96 -12.50
C ASN A 130 -2.38 -5.87 -11.61
N ILE A 131 -2.28 -5.08 -10.53
CA ILE A 131 -3.41 -4.76 -9.65
C ILE A 131 -3.81 -3.31 -9.89
N GLY A 132 -5.08 -3.12 -10.28
CA GLY A 132 -5.65 -1.83 -10.63
C GLY A 132 -5.71 -0.83 -9.46
N GLN A 133 -5.93 0.44 -9.79
CA GLN A 133 -6.08 1.48 -8.77
C GLN A 133 -7.33 1.22 -7.92
N PHE A 134 -7.22 1.43 -6.61
CA PHE A 134 -8.29 1.17 -5.64
C PHE A 134 -8.91 -0.25 -5.73
N ALA A 135 -8.21 -1.17 -6.38
CA ALA A 135 -8.62 -2.58 -6.40
C ALA A 135 -8.42 -3.21 -5.02
N ILE A 136 -9.21 -4.23 -4.74
CA ILE A 136 -9.16 -4.97 -3.47
C ILE A 136 -8.88 -6.44 -3.76
N CYS A 137 -7.75 -6.94 -3.27
CA CYS A 137 -7.52 -8.37 -3.16
C CYS A 137 -7.93 -8.79 -1.75
N GLY A 138 -9.00 -9.58 -1.63
CA GLY A 138 -9.52 -10.01 -0.32
C GLY A 138 -8.52 -10.85 0.46
N LEU A 139 -8.75 -10.98 1.77
CA LEU A 139 -7.89 -11.79 2.64
C LEU A 139 -7.83 -13.26 2.15
N GLY A 140 -6.65 -13.86 2.21
CA GLY A 140 -6.41 -15.24 1.78
C GLY A 140 -6.56 -15.50 0.28
N SER A 141 -6.68 -14.47 -0.55
CA SER A 141 -6.86 -14.63 -2.00
C SER A 141 -5.58 -15.09 -2.69
N VAL A 142 -5.72 -15.98 -3.68
CA VAL A 142 -4.63 -16.38 -4.58
C VAL A 142 -4.88 -15.75 -5.96
N VAL A 143 -4.19 -14.64 -6.23
CA VAL A 143 -4.40 -13.79 -7.40
C VAL A 143 -3.46 -14.24 -8.51
N LEU A 144 -4.00 -14.89 -9.54
CA LEU A 144 -3.27 -15.45 -10.66
C LEU A 144 -3.36 -14.59 -11.94
N ASN A 145 -4.29 -13.65 -11.99
CA ASN A 145 -4.56 -12.83 -13.16
C ASN A 145 -4.61 -11.34 -12.77
N ASN A 146 -4.52 -10.46 -13.75
CA ASN A 146 -4.68 -9.03 -13.54
C ASN A 146 -6.04 -8.70 -12.91
N VAL A 147 -6.05 -7.70 -12.04
CA VAL A 147 -7.25 -7.16 -11.40
C VAL A 147 -7.46 -5.75 -11.92
N ASN A 148 -8.67 -5.44 -12.39
CA ASN A 148 -8.98 -4.14 -12.96
C ASN A 148 -9.08 -3.05 -11.87
N ASP A 149 -9.09 -1.78 -12.31
CA ASP A 149 -9.30 -0.65 -11.41
C ASP A 149 -10.66 -0.78 -10.70
N TYR A 150 -10.69 -0.50 -9.39
CA TYR A 150 -11.88 -0.58 -8.51
C TYR A 150 -12.52 -1.97 -8.35
N GLU A 151 -11.90 -3.00 -8.87
CA GLU A 151 -12.39 -4.37 -8.79
C GLU A 151 -12.05 -5.00 -7.44
N THR A 152 -12.93 -5.85 -6.95
CA THR A 152 -12.67 -6.67 -5.76
C THR A 152 -12.57 -8.13 -6.18
N VAL A 153 -11.48 -8.79 -5.80
CA VAL A 153 -11.29 -10.22 -6.05
C VAL A 153 -11.11 -10.96 -4.74
N VAL A 154 -11.67 -12.18 -4.65
CA VAL A 154 -11.60 -13.04 -3.46
C VAL A 154 -11.45 -14.52 -3.84
N GLY A 155 -10.91 -15.29 -2.95
CA GLY A 155 -10.86 -16.76 -3.04
C GLY A 155 -9.55 -17.32 -3.60
N ASN A 156 -9.53 -18.65 -3.73
CA ASN A 156 -8.40 -19.42 -4.28
C ASN A 156 -8.92 -20.43 -5.33
N PRO A 157 -8.65 -20.21 -6.62
CA PRO A 157 -8.06 -19.01 -7.20
C PRO A 157 -9.01 -17.81 -7.09
N ALA A 158 -8.44 -16.59 -7.03
CA ALA A 158 -9.22 -15.37 -6.87
C ALA A 158 -10.15 -15.12 -8.07
N ARG A 159 -11.38 -14.71 -7.77
CA ARG A 159 -12.41 -14.34 -8.73
C ARG A 159 -13.03 -13.00 -8.33
N VAL A 160 -13.54 -12.30 -9.33
CA VAL A 160 -14.26 -11.04 -9.09
C VAL A 160 -15.43 -11.29 -8.16
N LEU A 161 -15.51 -10.49 -7.11
CA LEU A 161 -16.64 -10.48 -6.20
C LEU A 161 -17.75 -9.62 -6.80
N GLU A 162 -18.78 -10.26 -7.33
CA GLU A 162 -19.97 -9.56 -7.80
C GLU A 162 -20.65 -8.86 -6.63
N LYS A 163 -20.98 -7.57 -6.81
CA LYS A 163 -21.78 -6.85 -5.82
C LYS A 163 -23.17 -7.50 -5.80
N SER A 164 -23.54 -8.16 -4.71
CA SER A 164 -24.92 -8.57 -4.52
C SER A 164 -25.79 -7.32 -4.51
N ASN A 165 -26.68 -7.19 -5.49
CA ASN A 165 -27.75 -6.20 -5.44
C ASN A 165 -28.67 -6.57 -4.24
N LYS A 166 -28.37 -6.02 -3.06
CA LYS A 166 -29.25 -6.01 -1.91
C LYS A 166 -29.61 -4.58 -1.60
#